data_66fd7ea218e8b5e101b678070a35a97e
#
_entry.id   66fd7ea218e8b5e101b678070a35a97e
#
_cell.length_a   1.000
_cell.length_b   1.000
_cell.length_c   1.000
_cell.angle_alpha   90.00
_cell.angle_beta   90.00
_cell.angle_gamma   90.00
#
_symmetry.space_group_name_H-M   'P 1'
#
loop_
_entity.id
_entity.type
_entity.pdbx_description
1 polymer ?
#
loop_
_entity_poly.entity_id
_entity_poly.type
_entity_poly.pdbx_seq_one_letter_code
_entity_poly.pdbx_strand_id
1 'polypeptide(L)'
;MLRLTTKTKHLTLLLACLLLVAGALAWHASPARALPSDYPPDPTSDIAWNAGTSGVADIQTAFNYARTQENAQLGLDLPMLSLPGQSAWDAMSDGEKALWLMNEERADRGVARLHGVESNVTSVAETYAQYLLDNDLWGHYEDGNSPWERLNTNPEINACHDFLNVAENLAVFVASSSPIPLPVERSVYMWMYVDAGSGWGHRHAILWYPYNDNSGPTGAEGFLGIGRANGGPYQGPFDDVWPFAELIVMNVFDPCASWDYNIPVMDNWTYLPVTSK
;
A
#
# COMPACT_ATOMS: atom_id res chain seq x y z
N MET A 1 18.10 67.15 -15.35
CA MET A 1 18.11 65.86 -16.09
C MET A 1 19.43 65.15 -15.81
N LEU A 2 19.42 64.11 -14.92
CA LEU A 2 20.64 63.33 -14.63
C LEU A 2 20.85 62.32 -15.77
N ARG A 3 21.94 62.46 -16.54
CA ARG A 3 22.33 61.42 -17.51
C ARG A 3 23.06 60.30 -16.77
N LEU A 4 22.36 59.16 -16.59
CA LEU A 4 22.99 57.93 -16.12
C LEU A 4 24.08 57.48 -17.13
N THR A 5 25.26 57.26 -16.62
CA THR A 5 26.40 56.79 -17.43
C THR A 5 26.15 55.34 -17.87
N THR A 6 26.76 54.96 -19.02
CA THR A 6 26.59 53.62 -19.63
C THR A 6 26.94 52.49 -18.65
N LYS A 7 27.92 52.69 -17.75
CA LYS A 7 28.30 51.70 -16.72
C LYS A 7 27.20 51.43 -15.70
N THR A 8 26.41 52.45 -15.31
CA THR A 8 25.31 52.29 -14.36
C THR A 8 24.13 51.50 -14.98
N LYS A 9 23.91 51.67 -16.30
CA LYS A 9 22.86 50.93 -17.01
C LYS A 9 23.14 49.41 -17.11
N HIS A 10 24.43 49.04 -17.36
CA HIS A 10 24.83 47.62 -17.40
C HIS A 10 24.78 46.94 -16.04
N LEU A 11 25.13 47.66 -14.96
CA LEU A 11 25.05 47.12 -13.62
C LEU A 11 23.58 46.86 -13.17
N THR A 12 22.67 47.78 -13.52
CA THR A 12 21.23 47.63 -13.21
C THR A 12 20.61 46.48 -14.00
N LEU A 13 21.03 46.30 -15.28
CA LEU A 13 20.54 45.20 -16.11
C LEU A 13 21.01 43.82 -15.57
N LEU A 14 22.28 43.74 -15.18
CA LEU A 14 22.87 42.53 -14.58
C LEU A 14 22.19 42.14 -13.26
N LEU A 15 21.88 43.10 -12.41
CA LEU A 15 21.18 42.87 -11.14
C LEU A 15 19.75 42.41 -11.38
N ALA A 16 19.03 42.98 -12.35
CA ALA A 16 17.70 42.58 -12.74
C ALA A 16 17.64 41.14 -13.30
N CYS A 17 18.62 40.75 -14.13
CA CYS A 17 18.72 39.40 -14.66
C CYS A 17 19.04 38.37 -13.57
N LEU A 18 19.91 38.72 -12.60
CA LEU A 18 20.23 37.85 -11.46
C LEU A 18 19.03 37.64 -10.57
N LEU A 19 18.21 38.66 -10.31
CA LEU A 19 16.98 38.53 -9.52
C LEU A 19 15.91 37.71 -10.23
N LEU A 20 15.79 37.80 -11.56
CA LEU A 20 14.88 37.00 -12.36
C LEU A 20 15.28 35.52 -12.39
N VAL A 21 16.58 35.22 -12.51
CA VAL A 21 17.08 33.84 -12.46
C VAL A 21 16.90 33.23 -11.06
N ALA A 22 17.19 33.99 -10.01
CA ALA A 22 16.97 33.53 -8.63
C ALA A 22 15.47 33.31 -8.33
N GLY A 23 14.58 34.16 -8.84
CA GLY A 23 13.12 34.00 -8.74
C GLY A 23 12.60 32.78 -9.51
N ALA A 24 13.15 32.51 -10.70
CA ALA A 24 12.76 31.34 -11.49
C ALA A 24 13.25 30.02 -10.88
N LEU A 25 14.44 30.02 -10.28
CA LEU A 25 14.96 28.85 -9.54
C LEU A 25 14.18 28.59 -8.24
N ALA A 26 13.72 29.63 -7.56
CA ALA A 26 12.89 29.46 -6.36
C ALA A 26 11.47 28.96 -6.68
N TRP A 27 10.97 29.21 -7.89
CA TRP A 27 9.63 28.77 -8.30
C TRP A 27 9.59 27.30 -8.74
N HIS A 28 10.73 26.70 -9.07
CA HIS A 28 10.83 25.28 -9.42
C HIS A 28 11.35 24.40 -8.27
N ALA A 29 11.71 24.98 -7.14
CA ALA A 29 11.90 24.20 -5.94
C ALA A 29 10.52 23.90 -5.35
N SER A 30 9.89 22.80 -5.80
CA SER A 30 8.88 22.16 -4.96
C SER A 30 9.51 22.00 -3.58
N PRO A 31 8.83 22.42 -2.49
CA PRO A 31 9.35 22.16 -1.16
C PRO A 31 9.64 20.65 -1.12
N ALA A 32 10.89 20.29 -0.90
CA ALA A 32 11.23 18.91 -0.60
C ALA A 32 10.35 18.55 0.59
N ARG A 33 9.31 17.74 0.33
CA ARG A 33 8.42 17.25 1.37
C ARG A 33 9.35 16.46 2.28
N ALA A 34 9.54 16.93 3.50
CA ALA A 34 10.30 16.17 4.48
C ALA A 34 9.63 14.80 4.55
N LEU A 35 10.39 13.76 4.26
CA LEU A 35 9.92 12.39 4.48
C LEU A 35 9.48 12.32 5.94
N PRO A 36 8.32 11.69 6.24
CA PRO A 36 7.93 11.50 7.61
C PRO A 36 9.07 10.80 8.34
N SER A 37 9.57 11.38 9.42
CA SER A 37 10.64 10.77 10.20
C SER A 37 10.17 9.54 10.98
N ASP A 38 8.82 9.38 11.09
CA ASP A 38 8.16 8.34 11.86
C ASP A 38 6.91 7.85 11.13
N TYR A 39 6.41 6.67 11.52
CA TYR A 39 5.11 6.16 11.09
C TYR A 39 3.99 7.12 11.48
N PRO A 40 2.89 7.18 10.72
CA PRO A 40 1.69 7.83 11.20
C PRO A 40 1.29 7.24 12.56
N PRO A 41 0.72 8.06 13.46
CA PRO A 41 0.30 7.55 14.77
C PRO A 41 -0.77 6.47 14.61
N ASP A 42 -0.70 5.45 15.46
CA ASP A 42 -1.66 4.35 15.46
C ASP A 42 -2.95 4.75 16.17
N PRO A 43 -4.10 4.18 15.78
CA PRO A 43 -5.31 4.27 16.57
C PRO A 43 -5.09 3.81 18.01
N THR A 44 -5.82 4.37 18.96
CA THR A 44 -5.67 4.03 20.38
C THR A 44 -6.33 2.69 20.73
N SER A 45 -7.22 2.19 19.88
CA SER A 45 -7.93 0.91 20.02
C SER A 45 -8.36 0.40 18.64
N ASP A 46 -8.67 -0.88 18.57
CA ASP A 46 -9.30 -1.48 17.40
C ASP A 46 -10.57 -0.75 16.99
N ILE A 47 -10.75 -0.59 15.68
CA ILE A 47 -11.94 0.03 15.08
C ILE A 47 -12.65 -1.05 14.26
N ALA A 48 -13.72 -1.59 14.79
CA ALA A 48 -14.47 -2.68 14.16
C ALA A 48 -15.09 -2.28 12.82
N TRP A 49 -15.17 -3.24 11.91
CA TRP A 49 -15.87 -3.07 10.63
C TRP A 49 -17.35 -2.72 10.87
N ASN A 50 -17.74 -1.54 10.43
CA ASN A 50 -19.11 -1.04 10.61
C ASN A 50 -19.81 -0.85 9.26
N ALA A 51 -20.13 -1.96 8.59
CA ALA A 51 -20.87 -1.97 7.32
C ALA A 51 -21.44 -3.37 7.05
N GLY A 52 -22.22 -3.48 5.98
CA GLY A 52 -22.58 -4.76 5.38
C GLY A 52 -21.38 -5.41 4.65
N THR A 53 -21.66 -6.31 3.73
CA THR A 53 -20.64 -7.13 3.04
C THR A 53 -20.97 -7.33 1.57
N SER A 54 -21.63 -6.36 0.95
CA SER A 54 -22.22 -6.54 -0.38
C SER A 54 -21.50 -5.83 -1.53
N GLY A 55 -20.51 -5.00 -1.26
CA GLY A 55 -19.76 -4.34 -2.34
C GLY A 55 -19.17 -2.97 -1.98
N VAL A 56 -18.87 -2.17 -3.01
CA VAL A 56 -18.17 -0.88 -2.90
C VAL A 56 -18.78 0.05 -1.85
N ALA A 57 -20.12 0.14 -1.78
CA ALA A 57 -20.79 1.02 -0.81
C ALA A 57 -20.48 0.61 0.64
N ASP A 58 -20.44 -0.70 0.90
CA ASP A 58 -20.13 -1.23 2.23
C ASP A 58 -18.64 -1.06 2.56
N ILE A 59 -17.74 -1.29 1.59
CA ILE A 59 -16.31 -1.04 1.76
C ILE A 59 -16.08 0.43 2.12
N GLN A 60 -16.62 1.37 1.35
CA GLN A 60 -16.50 2.81 1.64
C GLN A 60 -17.08 3.18 3.01
N THR A 61 -18.22 2.59 3.37
CA THR A 61 -18.85 2.85 4.67
C THR A 61 -17.95 2.40 5.82
N ALA A 62 -17.37 1.20 5.73
CA ALA A 62 -16.47 0.66 6.74
C ALA A 62 -15.21 1.53 6.90
N PHE A 63 -14.50 1.78 5.79
CA PHE A 63 -13.27 2.57 5.81
C PHE A 63 -13.51 4.00 6.26
N ASN A 64 -14.58 4.64 5.81
CA ASN A 64 -14.92 6.01 6.20
C ASN A 64 -15.34 6.11 7.66
N TYR A 65 -16.02 5.10 8.19
CA TYR A 65 -16.26 4.99 9.62
C TYR A 65 -14.95 4.93 10.40
N ALA A 66 -14.02 4.04 10.00
CA ALA A 66 -12.74 3.90 10.66
C ALA A 66 -11.90 5.17 10.59
N ARG A 67 -11.81 5.83 9.43
CA ARG A 67 -11.12 7.13 9.27
C ARG A 67 -11.73 8.22 10.16
N THR A 68 -13.05 8.25 10.30
CA THR A 68 -13.73 9.19 11.21
C THR A 68 -13.34 8.93 12.67
N GLN A 69 -13.28 7.67 13.09
CA GLN A 69 -12.87 7.31 14.45
C GLN A 69 -11.38 7.62 14.68
N GLU A 70 -10.53 7.28 13.72
CA GLU A 70 -9.09 7.58 13.78
C GLU A 70 -8.84 9.09 13.84
N ASN A 71 -9.51 9.89 13.02
CA ASN A 71 -9.44 11.35 13.07
C ASN A 71 -9.79 11.88 14.46
N ALA A 72 -10.86 11.35 15.07
CA ALA A 72 -11.28 11.74 16.40
C ALA A 72 -10.30 11.30 17.51
N GLN A 73 -9.70 10.12 17.39
CA GLN A 73 -8.76 9.59 18.37
C GLN A 73 -7.41 10.29 18.33
N LEU A 74 -6.92 10.63 17.15
CA LEU A 74 -5.54 11.08 16.91
C LEU A 74 -5.46 12.56 16.53
N GLY A 75 -6.59 13.24 16.34
CA GLY A 75 -6.62 14.64 15.89
C GLY A 75 -6.13 14.82 14.45
N LEU A 76 -6.36 13.83 13.59
CA LEU A 76 -6.03 13.86 12.18
C LEU A 76 -7.18 14.47 11.37
N ASP A 77 -6.92 14.73 10.09
CA ASP A 77 -7.91 15.19 9.11
C ASP A 77 -7.81 14.35 7.82
N LEU A 78 -7.95 13.01 7.98
CA LEU A 78 -7.94 12.10 6.84
C LEU A 78 -9.20 12.32 6.00
N PRO A 79 -9.06 12.43 4.68
CA PRO A 79 -10.20 12.57 3.80
C PRO A 79 -11.03 11.27 3.76
N MET A 80 -12.27 11.38 3.35
CA MET A 80 -13.12 10.20 3.13
C MET A 80 -12.62 9.42 1.92
N LEU A 81 -12.53 8.09 2.06
CA LEU A 81 -12.20 7.18 0.98
C LEU A 81 -13.31 7.24 -0.09
N SER A 82 -12.88 7.31 -1.35
CA SER A 82 -13.75 7.21 -2.51
C SER A 82 -13.24 6.08 -3.41
N LEU A 83 -14.09 5.12 -3.70
CA LEU A 83 -13.77 3.98 -4.56
C LEU A 83 -14.41 4.15 -5.95
N PRO A 84 -13.90 3.43 -6.97
CA PRO A 84 -14.57 3.31 -8.26
C PRO A 84 -15.98 2.76 -8.15
N GLY A 85 -16.79 2.94 -9.19
CA GLY A 85 -18.11 2.29 -9.25
C GLY A 85 -18.02 0.77 -9.21
N GLN A 86 -19.07 0.10 -8.73
CA GLN A 86 -19.12 -1.34 -8.50
C GLN A 86 -18.55 -2.17 -9.68
N SER A 87 -18.99 -1.89 -10.92
CA SER A 87 -18.54 -2.63 -12.09
C SER A 87 -17.03 -2.51 -12.36
N ALA A 88 -16.44 -1.35 -12.10
CA ALA A 88 -15.00 -1.15 -12.24
C ALA A 88 -14.23 -1.87 -11.12
N TRP A 89 -14.78 -1.84 -9.90
CA TRP A 89 -14.22 -2.57 -8.77
C TRP A 89 -14.26 -4.08 -8.96
N ASP A 90 -15.37 -4.61 -9.47
CA ASP A 90 -15.53 -6.04 -9.73
C ASP A 90 -14.61 -6.56 -10.84
N ALA A 91 -14.19 -5.68 -11.75
CA ALA A 91 -13.25 -6.02 -12.81
C ALA A 91 -11.78 -6.09 -12.34
N MET A 92 -11.47 -5.58 -11.15
CA MET A 92 -10.13 -5.61 -10.57
C MET A 92 -9.80 -6.99 -10.01
N SER A 93 -8.54 -7.41 -10.15
CA SER A 93 -7.99 -8.55 -9.42
C SER A 93 -7.91 -8.27 -7.92
N ASP A 94 -7.73 -9.31 -7.12
CA ASP A 94 -7.54 -9.21 -5.68
C ASP A 94 -6.33 -8.31 -5.32
N GLY A 95 -5.23 -8.45 -6.06
CA GLY A 95 -4.05 -7.59 -5.91
C GLY A 95 -4.34 -6.12 -6.22
N GLU A 96 -5.09 -5.83 -7.30
CA GLU A 96 -5.44 -4.44 -7.67
C GLU A 96 -6.36 -3.78 -6.65
N LYS A 97 -7.32 -4.52 -6.08
CA LYS A 97 -8.19 -4.04 -5.00
C LYS A 97 -7.39 -3.72 -3.74
N ALA A 98 -6.49 -4.62 -3.33
CA ALA A 98 -5.62 -4.40 -2.20
C ALA A 98 -4.70 -3.20 -2.43
N LEU A 99 -4.06 -3.12 -3.60
CA LEU A 99 -3.19 -2.00 -3.97
C LEU A 99 -3.93 -0.66 -3.92
N TRP A 100 -5.17 -0.62 -4.44
CA TRP A 100 -5.99 0.59 -4.37
C TRP A 100 -6.20 1.04 -2.93
N LEU A 101 -6.74 0.16 -2.09
CA LEU A 101 -7.02 0.47 -0.68
C LEU A 101 -5.75 0.89 0.06
N MET A 102 -4.68 0.12 -0.06
CA MET A 102 -3.41 0.43 0.60
C MET A 102 -2.82 1.76 0.14
N ASN A 103 -2.89 2.06 -1.15
CA ASN A 103 -2.37 3.31 -1.69
C ASN A 103 -3.18 4.54 -1.28
N GLU A 104 -4.49 4.42 -1.10
CA GLU A 104 -5.30 5.50 -0.51
C GLU A 104 -4.94 5.69 0.98
N GLU A 105 -4.76 4.61 1.74
CA GLU A 105 -4.33 4.69 3.14
C GLU A 105 -2.93 5.32 3.28
N ARG A 106 -2.00 4.97 2.39
CA ARG A 106 -0.64 5.54 2.35
C ARG A 106 -0.66 7.02 1.96
N ALA A 107 -1.29 7.35 0.85
CA ALA A 107 -1.27 8.71 0.29
C ALA A 107 -1.95 9.73 1.20
N ASP A 108 -3.09 9.37 1.80
CA ASP A 108 -3.83 10.27 2.69
C ASP A 108 -3.06 10.55 4.00
N ARG A 109 -2.13 9.67 4.37
CA ARG A 109 -1.20 9.87 5.49
C ARG A 109 0.15 10.45 5.06
N GLY A 110 0.28 10.84 3.78
CA GLY A 110 1.50 11.47 3.27
C GLY A 110 2.63 10.49 2.98
N VAL A 111 2.37 9.19 2.97
CA VAL A 111 3.32 8.14 2.57
C VAL A 111 3.23 7.91 1.07
N ALA A 112 4.36 7.72 0.39
CA ALA A 112 4.38 7.46 -1.05
C ALA A 112 3.61 6.16 -1.37
N ARG A 113 2.92 6.17 -2.53
CA ARG A 113 2.15 5.01 -3.00
C ARG A 113 3.09 3.87 -3.39
N LEU A 114 2.65 2.62 -3.18
CA LEU A 114 3.29 1.46 -3.80
C LEU A 114 3.14 1.56 -5.32
N HIS A 115 4.14 1.04 -6.05
CA HIS A 115 4.20 1.19 -7.50
C HIS A 115 3.16 0.35 -8.24
N GLY A 116 2.96 -0.90 -7.83
CA GLY A 116 2.04 -1.79 -8.54
C GLY A 116 1.92 -3.18 -7.91
N VAL A 117 1.09 -4.02 -8.55
CA VAL A 117 1.01 -5.44 -8.28
C VAL A 117 2.03 -6.17 -9.17
N GLU A 118 2.78 -7.09 -8.57
CA GLU A 118 3.81 -7.83 -9.27
C GLU A 118 3.48 -9.34 -9.28
N SER A 119 3.57 -9.96 -10.45
CA SER A 119 3.10 -11.32 -10.69
C SER A 119 3.90 -12.38 -9.95
N ASN A 120 5.22 -12.23 -9.84
CA ASN A 120 6.06 -13.20 -9.14
C ASN A 120 5.85 -13.10 -7.63
N VAL A 121 5.72 -11.88 -7.08
CA VAL A 121 5.38 -11.66 -5.68
C VAL A 121 3.99 -12.23 -5.37
N THR A 122 3.03 -12.03 -6.28
CA THR A 122 1.69 -12.64 -6.18
C THR A 122 1.78 -14.17 -6.17
N SER A 123 2.54 -14.76 -7.08
CA SER A 123 2.70 -16.23 -7.16
C SER A 123 3.32 -16.83 -5.88
N VAL A 124 4.28 -16.14 -5.26
CA VAL A 124 4.85 -16.55 -3.97
C VAL A 124 3.79 -16.48 -2.87
N ALA A 125 3.04 -15.39 -2.81
CA ALA A 125 1.95 -15.21 -1.84
C ALA A 125 0.84 -16.25 -2.00
N GLU A 126 0.41 -16.54 -3.25
CA GLU A 126 -0.59 -17.58 -3.56
C GLU A 126 -0.11 -18.96 -3.13
N THR A 127 1.15 -19.29 -3.45
CA THR A 127 1.75 -20.57 -3.07
C THR A 127 1.75 -20.76 -1.56
N TYR A 128 2.07 -19.69 -0.82
CA TYR A 128 2.08 -19.75 0.63
C TYR A 128 0.68 -19.79 1.25
N ALA A 129 -0.26 -19.03 0.73
CA ALA A 129 -1.67 -19.11 1.16
C ALA A 129 -2.22 -20.53 0.98
N GLN A 130 -1.95 -21.16 -0.17
CA GLN A 130 -2.36 -22.53 -0.44
C GLN A 130 -1.64 -23.53 0.48
N TYR A 131 -0.35 -23.35 0.73
CA TYR A 131 0.42 -24.20 1.66
C TYR A 131 -0.18 -24.16 3.08
N LEU A 132 -0.52 -23.00 3.59
CA LEU A 132 -1.16 -22.84 4.90
C LEU A 132 -2.50 -23.56 4.96
N LEU A 133 -3.32 -23.40 3.92
CA LEU A 133 -4.62 -24.06 3.82
C LEU A 133 -4.50 -25.58 3.78
N ASP A 134 -3.66 -26.10 2.91
CA ASP A 134 -3.52 -27.54 2.64
C ASP A 134 -2.92 -28.31 3.85
N ASN A 135 -2.15 -27.62 4.68
CA ASN A 135 -1.49 -28.22 5.84
C ASN A 135 -2.17 -27.84 7.18
N ASP A 136 -3.27 -27.11 7.13
CA ASP A 136 -4.00 -26.65 8.32
C ASP A 136 -3.11 -25.85 9.30
N LEU A 137 -2.30 -24.93 8.76
CA LEU A 137 -1.27 -24.18 9.47
C LEU A 137 -1.58 -22.69 9.50
N TRP A 138 -1.00 -21.97 10.48
CA TRP A 138 -1.13 -20.52 10.61
C TRP A 138 0.13 -19.89 11.18
N GLY A 139 0.79 -19.05 10.42
CA GLY A 139 2.02 -18.33 10.82
C GLY A 139 2.85 -17.88 9.63
N HIS A 140 3.90 -17.12 9.92
CA HIS A 140 4.81 -16.58 8.91
C HIS A 140 5.96 -17.52 8.51
N TYR A 141 6.16 -18.65 9.22
CA TYR A 141 7.33 -19.51 9.10
C TYR A 141 6.99 -21.00 8.94
N GLU A 142 5.75 -21.30 8.61
CA GLU A 142 5.23 -22.67 8.65
C GLU A 142 5.82 -23.59 7.58
N ASP A 143 6.32 -23.03 6.48
CA ASP A 143 7.06 -23.76 5.44
C ASP A 143 8.57 -23.87 5.73
N GLY A 144 9.02 -23.38 6.88
CA GLY A 144 10.43 -23.36 7.28
C GLY A 144 11.23 -22.18 6.73
N ASN A 145 10.61 -21.26 5.99
CA ASN A 145 11.21 -20.05 5.44
C ASN A 145 10.64 -18.80 6.10
N SER A 146 11.46 -17.78 6.24
CA SER A 146 10.97 -16.41 6.48
C SER A 146 10.31 -15.86 5.21
N PRO A 147 9.49 -14.79 5.30
CA PRO A 147 8.94 -14.12 4.13
C PRO A 147 10.01 -13.69 3.11
N TRP A 148 11.17 -13.24 3.61
CA TRP A 148 12.31 -12.88 2.78
C TRP A 148 12.92 -14.07 2.05
N GLU A 149 13.15 -15.19 2.75
CA GLU A 149 13.67 -16.43 2.15
C GLU A 149 12.67 -17.00 1.14
N ARG A 150 11.38 -16.94 1.45
CA ARG A 150 10.32 -17.42 0.56
C ARG A 150 10.28 -16.65 -0.76
N LEU A 151 10.40 -15.33 -0.74
CA LEU A 151 10.52 -14.53 -1.95
C LEU A 151 11.77 -14.91 -2.75
N ASN A 152 12.88 -15.19 -2.09
CA ASN A 152 14.12 -15.63 -2.75
C ASN A 152 14.03 -17.02 -3.39
N THR A 153 13.03 -17.83 -3.08
CA THR A 153 12.83 -19.11 -3.80
C THR A 153 12.34 -18.89 -5.24
N ASN A 154 11.78 -17.73 -5.55
CA ASN A 154 11.41 -17.38 -6.91
C ASN A 154 12.66 -16.87 -7.68
N PRO A 155 13.04 -17.50 -8.80
CA PRO A 155 14.28 -17.15 -9.51
C PRO A 155 14.28 -15.75 -10.10
N GLU A 156 13.11 -15.22 -10.48
CA GLU A 156 12.99 -13.85 -11.02
C GLU A 156 13.19 -12.82 -9.90
N ILE A 157 12.64 -13.05 -8.72
CA ILE A 157 12.85 -12.21 -7.55
C ILE A 157 14.28 -12.37 -7.03
N ASN A 158 14.81 -13.58 -7.00
CA ASN A 158 16.17 -13.87 -6.53
C ASN A 158 17.26 -13.23 -7.41
N ALA A 159 16.95 -12.80 -8.63
CA ALA A 159 17.85 -11.98 -9.44
C ALA A 159 18.18 -10.65 -8.74
N CYS A 160 17.33 -10.22 -7.80
CA CYS A 160 17.54 -9.07 -6.93
C CYS A 160 17.69 -9.54 -5.47
N HIS A 161 18.76 -10.28 -5.17
CA HIS A 161 19.01 -10.85 -3.83
C HIS A 161 19.38 -9.81 -2.75
N ASP A 162 19.59 -8.57 -3.12
CA ASP A 162 19.90 -7.46 -2.22
C ASP A 162 18.69 -6.52 -2.08
N PHE A 163 17.46 -7.06 -2.05
CA PHE A 163 16.31 -6.19 -1.85
C PHE A 163 16.32 -5.51 -0.48
N LEU A 164 15.86 -4.26 -0.49
CA LEU A 164 16.02 -3.35 0.62
C LEU A 164 15.01 -3.64 1.73
N ASN A 165 13.77 -3.97 1.36
CA ASN A 165 12.70 -4.19 2.33
C ASN A 165 11.71 -5.26 1.86
N VAL A 166 11.15 -5.98 2.83
CA VAL A 166 10.10 -6.97 2.64
C VAL A 166 9.13 -6.89 3.81
N ALA A 167 7.84 -7.03 3.54
CA ALA A 167 6.86 -7.30 4.58
C ALA A 167 5.87 -8.37 4.14
N GLU A 168 5.30 -9.06 5.13
CA GLU A 168 4.22 -10.02 4.93
C GLU A 168 3.14 -9.78 5.98
N ASN A 169 1.89 -9.72 5.55
CA ASN A 169 0.72 -9.76 6.42
C ASN A 169 -0.13 -10.97 6.08
N LEU A 170 -0.72 -11.57 7.11
CA LEU A 170 -1.63 -12.69 6.97
C LEU A 170 -3.01 -12.31 7.47
N ALA A 171 -4.06 -12.81 6.81
CA ALA A 171 -5.41 -12.78 7.33
C ALA A 171 -6.11 -14.12 7.07
N VAL A 172 -6.97 -14.53 7.99
CA VAL A 172 -7.80 -15.71 7.84
C VAL A 172 -9.23 -15.40 8.28
N PHE A 173 -10.16 -15.85 7.47
CA PHE A 173 -11.58 -15.79 7.75
C PHE A 173 -12.14 -17.20 7.71
N VAL A 174 -13.05 -17.51 8.62
CA VAL A 174 -13.72 -18.82 8.68
C VAL A 174 -15.23 -18.64 8.70
N ALA A 175 -15.93 -19.61 8.14
CA ALA A 175 -17.39 -19.60 8.09
C ALA A 175 -17.97 -21.02 8.05
N SER A 176 -19.26 -21.12 8.39
CA SER A 176 -20.03 -22.36 8.22
C SER A 176 -20.42 -22.65 6.76
N SER A 177 -20.29 -21.65 5.88
CA SER A 177 -20.60 -21.76 4.45
C SER A 177 -19.75 -20.79 3.61
N SER A 178 -19.52 -21.13 2.35
CA SER A 178 -18.82 -20.31 1.36
C SER A 178 -19.84 -19.55 0.47
N PRO A 179 -19.45 -18.46 -0.20
CA PRO A 179 -18.16 -17.76 -0.05
C PRO A 179 -18.16 -16.79 1.14
N ILE A 180 -16.97 -16.45 1.64
CA ILE A 180 -16.79 -15.34 2.57
C ILE A 180 -16.74 -14.04 1.74
N PRO A 181 -17.61 -13.06 2.02
CA PRO A 181 -17.66 -11.86 1.20
C PRO A 181 -16.51 -10.88 1.50
N LEU A 182 -15.97 -10.25 0.45
CA LEU A 182 -14.95 -9.19 0.52
C LEU A 182 -13.69 -9.59 1.31
N PRO A 183 -13.10 -10.79 1.08
CA PRO A 183 -12.03 -11.26 1.96
C PRO A 183 -10.76 -10.39 1.88
N VAL A 184 -10.42 -9.89 0.70
CA VAL A 184 -9.24 -9.04 0.50
C VAL A 184 -9.45 -7.66 1.10
N GLU A 185 -10.60 -7.04 0.86
CA GLU A 185 -10.94 -5.72 1.40
C GLU A 185 -11.01 -5.74 2.92
N ARG A 186 -11.58 -6.80 3.47
CA ARG A 186 -11.61 -7.02 4.93
C ARG A 186 -10.22 -7.26 5.50
N SER A 187 -9.33 -7.95 4.78
CA SER A 187 -7.94 -8.14 5.21
C SER A 187 -7.23 -6.79 5.31
N VAL A 188 -7.30 -5.95 4.28
CA VAL A 188 -6.70 -4.61 4.32
C VAL A 188 -7.29 -3.77 5.45
N TYR A 189 -8.62 -3.84 5.66
CA TYR A 189 -9.26 -3.17 6.77
C TYR A 189 -8.74 -3.65 8.13
N MET A 190 -8.68 -4.96 8.35
CA MET A 190 -8.18 -5.53 9.60
C MET A 190 -6.74 -5.11 9.87
N TRP A 191 -5.86 -5.22 8.88
CA TRP A 191 -4.46 -4.81 9.01
C TRP A 191 -4.29 -3.32 9.31
N MET A 192 -5.23 -2.48 8.87
CA MET A 192 -5.17 -1.03 9.10
C MET A 192 -5.85 -0.59 10.40
N TYR A 193 -6.94 -1.26 10.82
CA TYR A 193 -7.85 -0.73 11.83
C TYR A 193 -8.20 -1.70 12.95
N VAL A 194 -7.92 -2.99 12.81
CA VAL A 194 -8.19 -4.03 13.83
C VAL A 194 -6.88 -4.74 14.13
N ASP A 195 -5.88 -3.99 14.59
CA ASP A 195 -4.50 -4.47 14.67
C ASP A 195 -3.82 -4.16 16.03
N ALA A 196 -4.57 -3.66 17.01
CA ALA A 196 -4.00 -3.35 18.33
C ALA A 196 -3.44 -4.60 19.03
N GLY A 197 -4.06 -5.76 18.80
CA GLY A 197 -3.62 -7.05 19.34
C GLY A 197 -2.25 -7.50 18.87
N SER A 198 -1.82 -7.12 17.67
CA SER A 198 -0.48 -7.36 17.11
C SER A 198 0.47 -6.17 17.27
N GLY A 199 0.10 -5.20 18.10
CA GLY A 199 0.91 -3.99 18.31
C GLY A 199 1.05 -3.14 17.05
N TRP A 200 0.03 -3.14 16.18
CA TRP A 200 -0.02 -2.40 14.92
C TRP A 200 1.02 -2.86 13.88
N GLY A 201 1.54 -4.08 14.02
CA GLY A 201 2.57 -4.61 13.12
C GLY A 201 2.12 -4.72 11.67
N HIS A 202 0.87 -5.16 11.42
CA HIS A 202 0.32 -5.26 10.07
C HIS A 202 0.06 -3.87 9.46
N ARG A 203 -0.42 -2.91 10.27
CA ARG A 203 -0.57 -1.52 9.85
C ARG A 203 0.77 -0.90 9.47
N HIS A 204 1.81 -1.13 10.30
CA HIS A 204 3.16 -0.65 10.02
C HIS A 204 3.71 -1.24 8.73
N ALA A 205 3.46 -2.52 8.46
CA ALA A 205 3.83 -3.15 7.20
C ALA A 205 3.20 -2.46 5.98
N ILE A 206 1.94 -2.03 6.07
CA ILE A 206 1.26 -1.29 4.99
C ILE A 206 1.82 0.13 4.85
N LEU A 207 2.07 0.82 5.95
CA LEU A 207 2.46 2.23 5.96
C LEU A 207 3.97 2.46 5.93
N TRP A 208 4.78 1.41 5.80
CA TRP A 208 6.24 1.51 5.77
C TRP A 208 6.71 2.43 4.63
N TYR A 209 7.27 3.59 4.99
CA TYR A 209 7.68 4.59 4.02
C TYR A 209 8.86 4.18 3.14
N PRO A 210 9.88 3.37 3.63
CA PRO A 210 11.04 3.02 2.83
C PRO A 210 10.76 2.19 1.57
N TYR A 211 9.57 1.61 1.41
CA TYR A 211 9.26 0.90 0.17
C TYR A 211 9.29 1.77 -1.08
N ASN A 212 9.32 3.07 -0.92
CA ASN A 212 9.33 4.00 -2.04
C ASN A 212 10.17 5.23 -1.70
N ASP A 213 11.47 5.02 -1.51
CA ASP A 213 12.43 6.05 -1.17
C ASP A 213 13.18 6.63 -2.38
N ASN A 214 12.81 6.21 -3.60
CA ASN A 214 13.44 6.56 -4.87
C ASN A 214 14.89 6.07 -5.03
N SER A 215 15.28 5.02 -4.33
CA SER A 215 16.60 4.42 -4.48
C SER A 215 16.70 3.43 -5.64
N GLY A 216 15.57 3.00 -6.19
CA GLY A 216 15.49 2.08 -7.32
C GLY A 216 15.82 2.68 -8.68
N PRO A 217 16.07 1.85 -9.70
CA PRO A 217 16.52 2.28 -11.03
C PRO A 217 15.52 3.18 -11.78
N THR A 218 14.27 3.12 -11.43
CA THR A 218 13.17 3.88 -12.07
C THR A 218 12.42 4.78 -11.09
N GLY A 219 12.78 4.79 -9.80
CA GLY A 219 11.97 5.35 -8.74
C GLY A 219 10.65 4.60 -8.54
N ALA A 220 10.55 3.40 -9.09
CA ALA A 220 9.40 2.52 -9.05
C ALA A 220 9.71 1.41 -8.02
N GLU A 221 9.22 1.60 -6.82
CA GLU A 221 9.53 0.77 -5.66
C GLU A 221 8.25 0.35 -4.96
N GLY A 222 8.33 -0.68 -4.13
CA GLY A 222 7.20 -1.16 -3.38
C GLY A 222 6.18 -1.88 -4.25
N PHE A 223 6.48 -3.11 -4.60
CA PHE A 223 5.57 -3.99 -5.34
C PHE A 223 4.77 -4.87 -4.40
N LEU A 224 3.49 -5.01 -4.72
CA LEU A 224 2.54 -5.80 -3.96
C LEU A 224 2.29 -7.14 -4.63
N GLY A 225 2.21 -8.21 -3.83
CA GLY A 225 1.60 -9.48 -4.19
C GLY A 225 0.50 -9.84 -3.19
N ILE A 226 -0.63 -10.29 -3.69
CA ILE A 226 -1.72 -10.84 -2.88
C ILE A 226 -1.95 -12.28 -3.30
N GLY A 227 -1.80 -13.18 -2.34
CA GLY A 227 -2.17 -14.59 -2.46
C GLY A 227 -3.48 -14.85 -1.74
N ARG A 228 -4.33 -15.67 -2.34
CA ARG A 228 -5.59 -16.09 -1.77
C ARG A 228 -5.77 -17.60 -1.94
N ALA A 229 -6.09 -18.28 -0.85
CA ALA A 229 -6.52 -19.67 -0.88
C ALA A 229 -7.84 -19.82 -0.13
N ASN A 230 -8.71 -20.68 -0.63
CA ASN A 230 -10.00 -20.93 -0.01
C ASN A 230 -10.36 -22.42 -0.05
N GLY A 231 -11.02 -22.89 0.99
CA GLY A 231 -11.41 -24.29 1.13
C GLY A 231 -11.73 -24.68 2.57
N GLY A 232 -11.68 -25.96 2.84
CA GLY A 232 -11.88 -26.51 4.16
C GLY A 232 -12.03 -28.03 4.11
N PRO A 233 -12.13 -28.68 5.28
CA PRO A 233 -12.17 -28.11 6.64
C PRO A 233 -10.83 -27.48 7.05
N TYR A 234 -10.88 -26.49 7.95
CA TYR A 234 -9.70 -25.76 8.41
C TYR A 234 -9.84 -25.41 9.91
N GLN A 235 -8.82 -25.67 10.68
CA GLN A 235 -8.72 -25.28 12.08
C GLN A 235 -7.76 -24.11 12.27
N GLY A 236 -6.52 -24.23 11.76
CA GLY A 236 -5.50 -23.18 11.86
C GLY A 236 -5.35 -22.64 13.29
N PRO A 237 -5.53 -21.31 13.49
CA PRO A 237 -5.38 -20.69 14.81
C PRO A 237 -6.65 -20.77 15.69
N PHE A 238 -7.71 -21.48 15.26
CA PHE A 238 -8.98 -21.54 15.97
C PHE A 238 -9.09 -22.78 16.87
N ASP A 239 -9.94 -22.71 17.90
CA ASP A 239 -10.23 -23.84 18.77
C ASP A 239 -11.05 -24.92 18.06
N ASP A 240 -11.92 -24.51 17.14
CA ASP A 240 -12.84 -25.38 16.40
C ASP A 240 -12.39 -25.54 14.93
N VAL A 241 -12.72 -26.69 14.34
CA VAL A 241 -12.59 -26.92 12.90
C VAL A 241 -13.78 -26.28 12.16
N TRP A 242 -13.46 -25.43 11.20
CA TRP A 242 -14.45 -24.74 10.39
C TRP A 242 -14.65 -25.41 9.02
N PRO A 243 -15.89 -25.49 8.53
CA PRO A 243 -16.16 -26.07 7.23
C PRO A 243 -15.54 -25.33 6.05
N PHE A 244 -15.31 -24.02 6.20
CA PHE A 244 -14.77 -23.17 5.14
C PHE A 244 -13.85 -22.09 5.71
N ALA A 245 -12.74 -21.85 5.03
CA ALA A 245 -11.78 -20.80 5.33
C ALA A 245 -11.37 -20.03 4.05
N GLU A 246 -10.99 -18.78 4.24
CA GLU A 246 -10.30 -17.95 3.25
C GLU A 246 -9.02 -17.42 3.90
N LEU A 247 -7.88 -17.73 3.31
CA LEU A 247 -6.57 -17.27 3.73
C LEU A 247 -6.05 -16.24 2.74
N ILE A 248 -5.60 -15.11 3.27
CA ILE A 248 -5.03 -14.03 2.47
C ILE A 248 -3.60 -13.79 2.95
N VAL A 249 -2.65 -13.82 2.01
CA VAL A 249 -1.25 -13.48 2.21
C VAL A 249 -0.93 -12.23 1.41
N MET A 250 -0.40 -11.22 2.06
CA MET A 250 0.14 -10.03 1.44
C MET A 250 1.65 -10.06 1.55
N ASN A 251 2.35 -9.91 0.44
CA ASN A 251 3.76 -9.57 0.44
C ASN A 251 3.97 -8.19 -0.19
N VAL A 252 4.80 -7.37 0.44
CA VAL A 252 5.34 -6.16 -0.17
C VAL A 252 6.83 -6.34 -0.34
N PHE A 253 7.31 -5.97 -1.50
CA PHE A 253 8.68 -6.17 -1.93
C PHE A 253 9.24 -4.87 -2.51
N ASP A 254 10.41 -4.48 -2.01
CA ASP A 254 11.16 -3.32 -2.46
C ASP A 254 12.42 -3.83 -3.16
N PRO A 255 12.47 -3.77 -4.51
CA PRO A 255 13.56 -4.34 -5.29
C PRO A 255 14.87 -3.59 -5.10
N CYS A 256 15.99 -4.25 -5.38
CA CYS A 256 17.30 -3.63 -5.39
C CYS A 256 17.45 -2.62 -6.54
N ALA A 257 18.26 -1.58 -6.30
CA ALA A 257 18.53 -0.51 -7.26
C ALA A 257 19.08 -0.97 -8.62
N SER A 258 19.63 -2.18 -8.69
CA SER A 258 20.21 -2.74 -9.92
C SER A 258 19.23 -3.62 -10.72
N TRP A 259 18.04 -3.81 -10.24
CA TRP A 259 17.06 -4.70 -10.86
C TRP A 259 16.15 -3.93 -11.81
N ASP A 260 16.29 -4.22 -13.09
CA ASP A 260 15.43 -3.64 -14.13
C ASP A 260 14.12 -4.43 -14.18
N TYR A 261 13.17 -3.98 -13.39
CA TYR A 261 11.86 -4.60 -13.33
C TYR A 261 10.99 -4.13 -14.48
N ASN A 262 10.87 -4.96 -15.49
CA ASN A 262 10.05 -4.69 -16.67
C ASN A 262 8.57 -5.01 -16.38
N ILE A 263 8.01 -4.38 -15.34
CA ILE A 263 6.58 -4.48 -15.09
C ILE A 263 5.88 -3.55 -16.07
N PRO A 264 4.84 -4.04 -16.76
CA PRO A 264 3.93 -3.14 -17.40
C PRO A 264 3.37 -2.23 -16.31
N VAL A 265 3.79 -0.96 -16.34
CA VAL A 265 3.24 0.07 -15.47
C VAL A 265 1.73 0.01 -15.66
N MET A 266 1.03 -0.41 -14.62
CA MET A 266 -0.42 -0.28 -14.61
C MET A 266 -0.72 1.20 -14.46
N ASP A 267 -0.75 1.91 -15.58
CA ASP A 267 -1.21 3.30 -15.71
C ASP A 267 -2.72 3.40 -15.39
N ASN A 268 -3.17 2.64 -14.40
CA ASN A 268 -4.57 2.55 -13.99
C ASN A 268 -5.08 3.80 -13.27
N TRP A 269 -4.23 4.80 -13.10
CA TRP A 269 -4.64 6.15 -12.70
C TRP A 269 -5.55 6.84 -13.74
N THR A 270 -5.60 6.34 -14.98
CA THR A 270 -6.51 6.83 -16.02
C THR A 270 -7.97 6.43 -15.83
N TYR A 271 -8.28 5.53 -14.91
CA TYR A 271 -9.66 5.17 -14.58
C TYR A 271 -10.30 6.02 -13.48
N LEU A 272 -9.60 6.99 -12.93
CA LEU A 272 -10.27 8.00 -12.12
C LEU A 272 -11.19 8.80 -13.06
N PRO A 273 -12.52 8.76 -12.88
CA PRO A 273 -13.37 9.69 -13.59
C PRO A 273 -12.90 11.09 -13.17
N VAL A 274 -12.37 11.85 -14.14
CA VAL A 274 -12.13 13.27 -13.94
C VAL A 274 -13.51 13.88 -13.70
N THR A 275 -13.91 13.98 -12.45
CA THR A 275 -15.05 14.82 -12.10
C THR A 275 -14.61 16.24 -12.35
N SER A 276 -14.85 16.73 -13.57
CA SER A 276 -14.82 18.16 -13.86
C SER A 276 -15.80 18.83 -12.88
N LYS A 277 -15.26 19.70 -12.04
CA LYS A 277 -16.07 20.65 -11.26
C LYS A 277 -16.78 21.61 -12.20
#